data_f79d3abda1888cf54e4b1264a00406f2
#
_entry.id   f79d3abda1888cf54e4b1264a00406f2
#
_cell.length_a   1.000
_cell.length_b   1.000
_cell.length_c   1.000
_cell.angle_alpha   90.00
_cell.angle_beta   90.00
_cell.angle_gamma   90.00
#
_symmetry.space_group_name_H-M   'P 1'
#
loop_
_entity.id
_entity.type
_entity.pdbx_description
1 polymer ?
#
loop_
_entity_poly.entity_id
_entity_poly.type
_entity_poly.pdbx_seq_one_letter_code
_entity_poly.pdbx_strand_id
1 'polypeptide(L)'
;MKLLRTGLIALSFALFGMLAPVVRADGIVDFSPELLERVEAKWGASAAKRLQAMRNIVLENQAMSELEKLELVNNFFNLVPYYSDLEHWGVKDYWATPFEKLTTFGGDCEDYSIAKYFTLRELGVDDGKMRITYVKALNWDEAHMVLTYAPDPGTIPLVLDNLIAEIKPATERKDLIPVYSFNVQGLWLAKERGSGQFVGGSDRIGQWSALLERLAK
;
A
#
# COMPACT_ATOMS: atom_id res chain seq x y z
N MET A 1 17.81 19.47 77.48
CA MET A 1 18.32 19.15 76.15
C MET A 1 17.27 18.25 75.46
N LYS A 2 16.42 18.85 74.62
CA LYS A 2 15.39 18.16 73.91
C LYS A 2 15.84 18.01 72.48
N LEU A 3 15.99 16.76 72.01
CA LEU A 3 16.30 16.44 70.61
C LEU A 3 14.97 16.46 69.79
N LEU A 4 14.89 17.36 68.81
CA LEU A 4 13.88 17.34 67.79
C LEU A 4 14.24 16.26 66.73
N ARG A 5 13.33 15.30 66.54
CA ARG A 5 13.40 14.37 65.41
C ARG A 5 12.54 14.97 64.24
N THR A 6 13.24 15.38 63.18
CA THR A 6 12.65 15.77 61.91
C THR A 6 12.35 14.50 61.09
N GLY A 7 11.11 14.20 60.91
CA GLY A 7 10.63 13.12 60.01
C GLY A 7 10.59 13.62 58.57
N LEU A 8 11.32 12.98 57.67
CA LEU A 8 11.27 13.18 56.23
C LEU A 8 10.08 12.36 55.68
N ILE A 9 9.07 13.06 55.16
CA ILE A 9 7.97 12.42 54.41
C ILE A 9 8.42 12.36 52.97
N ALA A 10 8.67 11.15 52.47
CA ALA A 10 8.92 10.88 51.06
C ALA A 10 7.60 10.83 50.32
N LEU A 11 7.32 11.82 49.46
CA LEU A 11 6.17 11.87 48.59
C LEU A 11 6.48 11.08 47.30
N SER A 12 5.94 9.86 47.20
CA SER A 12 6.05 9.05 46.01
C SER A 12 5.07 9.55 44.96
N PHE A 13 5.55 10.26 43.94
CA PHE A 13 4.76 10.55 42.73
C PHE A 13 4.64 9.28 41.86
N ALA A 14 3.50 8.63 41.87
CA ALA A 14 3.17 7.63 40.89
C ALA A 14 2.82 8.32 39.56
N LEU A 15 3.75 8.26 38.60
CA LEU A 15 3.50 8.66 37.21
C LEU A 15 2.51 7.66 36.60
N PHE A 16 1.23 8.00 36.64
CA PHE A 16 0.22 7.34 35.83
C PHE A 16 0.38 7.83 34.37
N GLY A 17 1.15 7.10 33.57
CA GLY A 17 1.21 7.33 32.13
C GLY A 17 -0.17 7.09 31.52
N MET A 18 -0.91 8.17 31.24
CA MET A 18 -2.07 8.11 30.36
C MET A 18 -1.60 7.69 28.98
N LEU A 19 -1.76 6.42 28.62
CA LEU A 19 -1.77 5.99 27.23
C LEU A 19 -2.96 6.68 26.57
N ALA A 20 -2.71 7.78 25.86
CA ALA A 20 -3.70 8.37 24.99
C ALA A 20 -4.13 7.30 23.97
N PRO A 21 -5.46 7.11 23.75
CA PRO A 21 -5.91 6.22 22.69
C PRO A 21 -5.31 6.75 21.38
N VAL A 22 -4.52 5.92 20.70
CA VAL A 22 -4.13 6.18 19.32
C VAL A 22 -5.43 6.10 18.53
N VAL A 23 -6.01 7.25 18.21
CA VAL A 23 -7.08 7.35 17.22
C VAL A 23 -6.44 6.95 15.89
N ARG A 24 -6.58 5.66 15.53
CA ARG A 24 -6.32 5.22 14.17
C ARG A 24 -7.31 5.99 13.29
N ALA A 25 -6.83 6.79 12.36
CA ALA A 25 -7.62 7.19 11.22
C ALA A 25 -8.15 5.91 10.57
N ASP A 26 -9.44 5.88 10.23
CA ASP A 26 -10.07 4.71 9.62
C ASP A 26 -9.22 4.24 8.44
N GLY A 27 -8.55 3.09 8.61
CA GLY A 27 -7.67 2.52 7.59
C GLY A 27 -8.49 1.92 6.44
N ILE A 28 -7.87 1.73 5.28
CA ILE A 28 -8.53 1.14 4.09
C ILE A 28 -9.08 -0.28 4.32
N VAL A 29 -8.83 -0.88 5.47
CA VAL A 29 -9.27 -2.23 5.87
C VAL A 29 -10.29 -2.22 7.01
N ASP A 30 -10.78 -1.07 7.43
CA ASP A 30 -11.81 -0.98 8.47
C ASP A 30 -13.20 -1.22 7.87
N PHE A 31 -13.49 -2.50 7.61
CA PHE A 31 -14.77 -2.94 7.06
C PHE A 31 -15.74 -3.28 8.20
N SER A 32 -16.74 -2.43 8.41
CA SER A 32 -17.80 -2.73 9.39
C SER A 32 -18.64 -3.95 8.93
N PRO A 33 -19.27 -4.69 9.87
CA PRO A 33 -20.18 -5.78 9.51
C PRO A 33 -21.26 -5.34 8.52
N GLU A 34 -21.83 -4.15 8.70
CA GLU A 34 -22.89 -3.60 7.84
C GLU A 34 -22.37 -3.29 6.44
N LEU A 35 -21.10 -2.88 6.30
CA LEU A 35 -20.47 -2.72 5.00
C LEU A 35 -20.30 -4.07 4.31
N LEU A 36 -19.81 -5.09 5.02
CA LEU A 36 -19.63 -6.43 4.46
C LEU A 36 -20.97 -7.05 4.04
N GLU A 37 -22.07 -6.86 4.80
CA GLU A 37 -23.41 -7.28 4.40
C GLU A 37 -23.86 -6.59 3.09
N ARG A 38 -23.64 -5.29 2.96
CA ARG A 38 -23.95 -4.56 1.71
C ARG A 38 -23.10 -5.04 0.53
N VAL A 39 -21.83 -5.34 0.78
CA VAL A 39 -20.93 -5.92 -0.24
C VAL A 39 -21.44 -7.28 -0.67
N GLU A 40 -21.81 -8.15 0.28
CA GLU A 40 -22.36 -9.47 -0.03
C GLU A 40 -23.65 -9.37 -0.85
N ALA A 41 -24.55 -8.47 -0.45
CA ALA A 41 -25.81 -8.26 -1.19
C ALA A 41 -25.59 -7.74 -2.62
N LYS A 42 -24.55 -6.93 -2.86
CA LYS A 42 -24.30 -6.30 -4.17
C LYS A 42 -23.38 -7.13 -5.07
N TRP A 43 -22.33 -7.76 -4.52
CA TRP A 43 -21.28 -8.45 -5.30
C TRP A 43 -21.12 -9.93 -4.92
N GLY A 44 -21.94 -10.43 -3.98
CA GLY A 44 -21.96 -11.82 -3.54
C GLY A 44 -20.96 -12.10 -2.40
N ALA A 45 -21.17 -13.26 -1.75
CA ALA A 45 -20.40 -13.68 -0.58
C ALA A 45 -18.88 -13.78 -0.84
N SER A 46 -18.47 -14.10 -2.06
CA SER A 46 -17.05 -14.17 -2.42
C SER A 46 -16.36 -12.81 -2.36
N ALA A 47 -17.05 -11.72 -2.68
CA ALA A 47 -16.52 -10.35 -2.57
C ALA A 47 -16.29 -9.97 -1.11
N ALA A 48 -17.26 -10.23 -0.23
CA ALA A 48 -17.12 -10.00 1.21
C ALA A 48 -15.94 -10.81 1.80
N LYS A 49 -15.79 -12.08 1.40
CA LYS A 49 -14.66 -12.94 1.82
C LYS A 49 -13.30 -12.39 1.38
N ARG A 50 -13.18 -11.83 0.16
CA ARG A 50 -11.91 -11.23 -0.31
C ARG A 50 -11.53 -9.99 0.49
N LEU A 51 -12.50 -9.13 0.83
CA LEU A 51 -12.27 -7.98 1.71
C LEU A 51 -11.86 -8.44 3.12
N GLN A 52 -12.54 -9.43 3.67
CA GLN A 52 -12.21 -10.00 4.97
C GLN A 52 -10.80 -10.62 4.96
N ALA A 53 -10.40 -11.29 3.86
CA ALA A 53 -9.05 -11.83 3.73
C ALA A 53 -7.99 -10.72 3.72
N MET A 54 -8.19 -9.62 2.98
CA MET A 54 -7.30 -8.46 3.02
C MET A 54 -7.21 -7.86 4.43
N ARG A 55 -8.34 -7.70 5.11
CA ARG A 55 -8.38 -7.24 6.50
C ARG A 55 -7.57 -8.14 7.43
N ASN A 56 -7.75 -9.45 7.32
CA ASN A 56 -7.01 -10.42 8.14
C ASN A 56 -5.51 -10.37 7.84
N ILE A 57 -5.11 -10.26 6.57
CA ILE A 57 -3.70 -10.07 6.18
C ILE A 57 -3.12 -8.87 6.95
N VAL A 58 -3.80 -7.75 6.96
CA VAL A 58 -3.30 -6.54 7.63
C VAL A 58 -3.25 -6.70 9.15
N LEU A 59 -4.31 -7.21 9.76
CA LEU A 59 -4.39 -7.27 11.24
C LEU A 59 -3.50 -8.34 11.86
N GLU A 60 -3.33 -9.46 11.20
CA GLU A 60 -2.63 -10.63 11.75
C GLU A 60 -1.12 -10.60 11.48
N ASN A 61 -0.63 -9.80 10.52
CA ASN A 61 0.75 -9.85 10.04
C ASN A 61 1.57 -8.57 10.29
N GLN A 62 1.14 -7.71 11.22
CA GLN A 62 1.84 -6.46 11.57
C GLN A 62 3.29 -6.70 12.04
N ALA A 63 3.55 -7.81 12.72
CA ALA A 63 4.84 -8.14 13.29
C ALA A 63 5.83 -8.81 12.31
N MET A 64 5.39 -9.17 11.09
CA MET A 64 6.27 -9.74 10.06
C MET A 64 7.36 -8.76 9.64
N SER A 65 8.49 -9.28 9.15
CA SER A 65 9.49 -8.46 8.47
C SER A 65 8.92 -7.83 7.19
N GLU A 66 9.50 -6.71 6.75
CA GLU A 66 9.02 -6.04 5.52
C GLU A 66 9.05 -6.97 4.30
N LEU A 67 10.09 -7.81 4.15
CA LEU A 67 10.18 -8.75 3.03
C LEU A 67 9.05 -9.79 3.05
N GLU A 68 8.73 -10.36 4.19
CA GLU A 68 7.61 -11.29 4.33
C GLU A 68 6.27 -10.61 4.01
N LYS A 69 6.09 -9.34 4.41
CA LYS A 69 4.92 -8.53 4.05
C LYS A 69 4.82 -8.31 2.54
N LEU A 70 5.96 -8.00 1.88
CA LEU A 70 5.99 -7.82 0.42
C LEU A 70 5.55 -9.10 -0.29
N GLU A 71 6.09 -10.27 0.09
CA GLU A 71 5.73 -11.56 -0.50
C GLU A 71 4.26 -11.90 -0.27
N LEU A 72 3.77 -11.74 0.96
CA LEU A 72 2.38 -12.02 1.33
C LEU A 72 1.40 -11.18 0.49
N VAL A 73 1.62 -9.88 0.41
CA VAL A 73 0.74 -8.94 -0.30
C VAL A 73 0.85 -9.14 -1.82
N ASN A 74 2.06 -9.35 -2.35
CA ASN A 74 2.26 -9.60 -3.76
C ASN A 74 1.51 -10.87 -4.20
N ASN A 75 1.66 -11.97 -3.46
CA ASN A 75 1.00 -13.23 -3.75
C ASN A 75 -0.52 -13.11 -3.65
N PHE A 76 -1.05 -12.41 -2.64
CA PHE A 76 -2.48 -12.23 -2.45
C PHE A 76 -3.13 -11.51 -3.64
N PHE A 77 -2.59 -10.37 -4.07
CA PHE A 77 -3.18 -9.62 -5.17
C PHE A 77 -2.95 -10.28 -6.53
N ASN A 78 -1.86 -11.01 -6.73
CA ASN A 78 -1.62 -11.75 -7.97
C ASN A 78 -2.58 -12.93 -8.20
N LEU A 79 -3.43 -13.28 -7.22
CA LEU A 79 -4.55 -14.21 -7.40
C LEU A 79 -5.78 -13.57 -8.09
N VAL A 80 -5.86 -12.25 -8.14
CA VAL A 80 -6.96 -11.54 -8.81
C VAL A 80 -6.76 -11.65 -10.33
N PRO A 81 -7.79 -11.96 -11.13
CA PRO A 81 -7.67 -11.99 -12.57
C PRO A 81 -7.31 -10.62 -13.17
N TYR A 82 -6.52 -10.64 -14.24
CA TYR A 82 -6.23 -9.46 -15.05
C TYR A 82 -7.37 -9.21 -16.04
N TYR A 83 -7.83 -7.99 -16.11
CA TYR A 83 -8.74 -7.46 -17.11
C TYR A 83 -8.30 -6.04 -17.46
N SER A 84 -8.38 -5.68 -18.76
CA SER A 84 -8.18 -4.29 -19.14
C SER A 84 -9.31 -3.41 -18.59
N ASP A 85 -9.04 -2.14 -18.39
CA ASP A 85 -10.04 -1.17 -17.95
C ASP A 85 -11.26 -1.11 -18.84
N LEU A 86 -11.04 -1.20 -20.15
CA LEU A 86 -12.15 -1.19 -21.11
C LEU A 86 -13.08 -2.41 -20.93
N GLU A 87 -12.52 -3.59 -20.64
CA GLU A 87 -13.29 -4.82 -20.40
C GLU A 87 -13.96 -4.81 -19.03
N HIS A 88 -13.26 -4.31 -18.00
CA HIS A 88 -13.72 -4.39 -16.62
C HIS A 88 -14.63 -3.24 -16.22
N TRP A 89 -14.27 -2.00 -16.62
CA TRP A 89 -14.93 -0.77 -16.21
C TRP A 89 -15.72 -0.09 -17.33
N GLY A 90 -15.50 -0.50 -18.60
CA GLY A 90 -16.12 0.13 -19.78
C GLY A 90 -15.53 1.51 -20.13
N VAL A 91 -14.40 1.88 -19.51
CA VAL A 91 -13.64 3.12 -19.75
C VAL A 91 -12.19 2.78 -20.08
N LYS A 92 -11.41 3.74 -20.59
CA LYS A 92 -10.06 3.45 -21.09
C LYS A 92 -8.97 3.45 -20.01
N ASP A 93 -9.21 4.15 -18.91
CA ASP A 93 -8.20 4.39 -17.86
C ASP A 93 -8.93 4.68 -16.55
N TYR A 94 -9.00 3.68 -15.66
CA TYR A 94 -9.67 3.75 -14.37
C TYR A 94 -8.81 3.13 -13.28
N TRP A 95 -8.29 3.92 -12.39
CA TRP A 95 -7.47 3.44 -11.28
C TRP A 95 -8.33 3.03 -10.10
N ALA A 96 -8.53 1.73 -9.93
CA ALA A 96 -9.38 1.20 -8.88
C ALA A 96 -8.72 1.28 -7.49
N THR A 97 -9.54 1.54 -6.47
CA THR A 97 -9.15 1.36 -5.08
C THR A 97 -8.96 -0.12 -4.74
N PRO A 98 -8.23 -0.48 -3.67
CA PRO A 98 -8.16 -1.88 -3.21
C PRO A 98 -9.53 -2.50 -2.95
N PHE A 99 -10.48 -1.71 -2.44
CA PHE A 99 -11.86 -2.12 -2.23
C PHE A 99 -12.57 -2.47 -3.56
N GLU A 100 -12.49 -1.59 -4.56
CA GLU A 100 -13.09 -1.79 -5.87
C GLU A 100 -12.50 -3.03 -6.56
N LYS A 101 -11.15 -3.14 -6.59
CA LYS A 101 -10.46 -4.31 -7.16
C LYS A 101 -10.90 -5.63 -6.54
N LEU A 102 -11.04 -5.69 -5.21
CA LEU A 102 -11.43 -6.93 -4.52
C LEU A 102 -12.92 -7.23 -4.62
N THR A 103 -13.79 -6.21 -4.65
CA THR A 103 -15.24 -6.43 -4.78
C THR A 103 -15.61 -6.87 -6.19
N THR A 104 -15.03 -6.27 -7.22
CA THR A 104 -15.30 -6.60 -8.63
C THR A 104 -14.45 -7.77 -9.13
N PHE A 105 -13.39 -8.12 -8.42
CA PHE A 105 -12.48 -9.23 -8.69
C PHE A 105 -11.78 -9.13 -10.05
N GLY A 106 -11.20 -7.97 -10.34
CA GLY A 106 -10.50 -7.71 -11.59
C GLY A 106 -9.72 -6.42 -11.56
N GLY A 107 -9.04 -6.12 -12.67
CA GLY A 107 -8.31 -4.89 -12.91
C GLY A 107 -6.98 -5.12 -13.63
N ASP A 108 -6.32 -4.04 -14.04
CA ASP A 108 -5.07 -4.09 -14.78
C ASP A 108 -3.84 -3.69 -13.94
N CYS A 109 -2.72 -3.32 -14.57
CA CYS A 109 -1.42 -3.22 -13.92
C CYS A 109 -1.36 -2.16 -12.81
N GLU A 110 -1.97 -1.00 -13.00
CA GLU A 110 -2.04 0.05 -11.98
C GLU A 110 -2.82 -0.39 -10.76
N ASP A 111 -3.94 -1.09 -10.96
CA ASP A 111 -4.78 -1.57 -9.86
C ASP A 111 -4.05 -2.56 -8.95
N TYR A 112 -3.21 -3.44 -9.52
CA TYR A 112 -2.36 -4.31 -8.70
C TYR A 112 -1.34 -3.50 -7.91
N SER A 113 -0.68 -2.55 -8.55
CA SER A 113 0.35 -1.73 -7.93
C SER A 113 -0.22 -0.85 -6.81
N ILE A 114 -1.38 -0.23 -7.04
CA ILE A 114 -2.13 0.57 -6.07
C ILE A 114 -2.59 -0.28 -4.89
N ALA A 115 -3.20 -1.44 -5.15
CA ALA A 115 -3.71 -2.30 -4.10
C ALA A 115 -2.58 -2.84 -3.20
N LYS A 116 -1.46 -3.26 -3.79
CA LYS A 116 -0.27 -3.67 -3.06
C LYS A 116 0.30 -2.53 -2.21
N TYR A 117 0.44 -1.33 -2.79
CA TYR A 117 0.96 -0.15 -2.11
C TYR A 117 0.16 0.19 -0.86
N PHE A 118 -1.15 0.37 -0.97
CA PHE A 118 -1.98 0.74 0.17
C PHE A 118 -2.07 -0.36 1.22
N THR A 119 -2.13 -1.62 0.84
CA THR A 119 -2.15 -2.73 1.79
C THR A 119 -0.83 -2.85 2.57
N LEU A 120 0.31 -2.63 1.92
CA LEU A 120 1.62 -2.60 2.59
C LEU A 120 1.75 -1.41 3.56
N ARG A 121 1.20 -0.24 3.22
CA ARG A 121 1.09 0.89 4.15
C ARG A 121 0.31 0.52 5.42
N GLU A 122 -0.83 -0.12 5.26
CA GLU A 122 -1.63 -0.60 6.41
C GLU A 122 -0.86 -1.64 7.25
N LEU A 123 0.00 -2.44 6.63
CA LEU A 123 0.94 -3.33 7.31
C LEU A 123 2.11 -2.61 7.98
N GLY A 124 2.20 -1.28 7.86
CA GLY A 124 3.22 -0.45 8.49
C GLY A 124 4.53 -0.35 7.71
N VAL A 125 4.55 -0.69 6.42
CA VAL A 125 5.69 -0.39 5.54
C VAL A 125 5.70 1.10 5.23
N ASP A 126 6.84 1.75 5.42
CA ASP A 126 6.99 3.21 5.25
C ASP A 126 6.80 3.64 3.80
N ASP A 127 6.04 4.72 3.58
CA ASP A 127 5.78 5.29 2.25
C ASP A 127 7.06 5.68 1.51
N GLY A 128 8.07 6.15 2.23
CA GLY A 128 9.35 6.56 1.66
C GLY A 128 10.12 5.41 1.00
N LYS A 129 9.79 4.16 1.38
CA LYS A 129 10.40 2.94 0.83
C LYS A 129 9.68 2.42 -0.42
N MET A 130 8.47 2.88 -0.69
CA MET A 130 7.61 2.33 -1.76
C MET A 130 7.26 3.39 -2.81
N ARG A 131 7.22 2.98 -4.08
CA ARG A 131 6.76 3.81 -5.19
C ARG A 131 6.02 2.99 -6.22
N ILE A 132 4.89 3.48 -6.69
CA ILE A 132 4.25 3.01 -7.91
C ILE A 132 5.08 3.56 -9.06
N THR A 133 5.59 2.67 -9.92
CA THR A 133 6.54 3.01 -10.98
C THR A 133 5.94 2.69 -12.33
N TYR A 134 5.78 3.73 -13.14
CA TYR A 134 5.42 3.61 -14.55
C TYR A 134 6.65 3.20 -15.35
N VAL A 135 6.53 2.12 -16.09
CA VAL A 135 7.60 1.53 -16.87
C VAL A 135 7.14 1.27 -18.31
N LYS A 136 8.09 1.20 -19.24
CA LYS A 136 7.86 0.58 -20.54
C LYS A 136 8.23 -0.89 -20.44
N ALA A 137 7.28 -1.79 -20.73
CA ALA A 137 7.50 -3.23 -20.76
C ALA A 137 7.94 -3.65 -22.17
N LEU A 138 9.23 -3.98 -22.32
CA LEU A 138 9.85 -4.22 -23.64
C LEU A 138 9.31 -5.46 -24.36
N ASN A 139 8.92 -6.49 -23.60
CA ASN A 139 8.42 -7.74 -24.17
C ASN A 139 7.03 -7.60 -24.82
N TRP A 140 6.28 -6.56 -24.43
CA TRP A 140 4.93 -6.27 -24.95
C TRP A 140 4.85 -4.95 -25.71
N ASP A 141 5.95 -4.15 -25.70
CA ASP A 141 5.99 -2.78 -26.23
C ASP A 141 4.87 -1.86 -25.71
N GLU A 142 4.45 -2.08 -24.47
CA GLU A 142 3.33 -1.40 -23.82
C GLU A 142 3.78 -0.67 -22.55
N ALA A 143 2.92 0.28 -22.14
CA ALA A 143 3.00 0.90 -20.83
C ALA A 143 2.61 -0.12 -19.76
N HIS A 144 3.30 -0.07 -18.61
CA HIS A 144 3.04 -0.97 -17.49
C HIS A 144 3.29 -0.26 -16.16
N MET A 145 2.66 -0.72 -15.10
CA MET A 145 2.90 -0.25 -13.75
C MET A 145 3.29 -1.38 -12.83
N VAL A 146 4.28 -1.10 -11.98
CA VAL A 146 4.75 -2.01 -10.93
C VAL A 146 4.91 -1.27 -9.62
N LEU A 147 4.85 -1.99 -8.50
CA LEU A 147 5.27 -1.45 -7.22
C LEU A 147 6.75 -1.71 -7.02
N THR A 148 7.51 -0.69 -6.64
CA THR A 148 8.91 -0.82 -6.27
C THR A 148 9.10 -0.53 -4.78
N TYR A 149 10.00 -1.31 -4.14
CA TYR A 149 10.35 -1.18 -2.73
C TYR A 149 11.87 -1.09 -2.58
N ALA A 150 12.36 -0.10 -1.84
CA ALA A 150 13.77 0.06 -1.47
C ALA A 150 13.88 0.26 0.04
N PRO A 151 14.58 -0.63 0.78
CA PRO A 151 14.67 -0.53 2.26
C PRO A 151 15.34 0.77 2.70
N ASP A 152 16.31 1.26 1.92
CA ASP A 152 17.06 2.48 2.18
C ASP A 152 17.23 3.33 0.89
N PRO A 153 17.38 4.66 1.02
CA PRO A 153 17.66 5.52 -0.12
C PRO A 153 18.92 5.09 -0.88
N GLY A 154 18.79 4.91 -2.18
CA GLY A 154 19.91 4.53 -3.05
C GLY A 154 20.17 3.03 -3.18
N THR A 155 19.44 2.18 -2.47
CA THR A 155 19.48 0.73 -2.69
C THR A 155 18.76 0.36 -3.99
N ILE A 156 19.16 -0.77 -4.59
CA ILE A 156 18.47 -1.33 -5.75
C ILE A 156 17.08 -1.77 -5.31
N PRO A 157 16.01 -1.22 -5.89
CA PRO A 157 14.66 -1.58 -5.46
C PRO A 157 14.30 -3.00 -5.88
N LEU A 158 13.45 -3.63 -5.06
CA LEU A 158 12.71 -4.83 -5.41
C LEU A 158 11.47 -4.43 -6.24
N VAL A 159 11.10 -5.27 -7.18
CA VAL A 159 9.95 -5.07 -8.08
C VAL A 159 8.88 -6.10 -7.76
N LEU A 160 7.69 -5.61 -7.39
CA LEU A 160 6.48 -6.39 -7.20
C LEU A 160 5.59 -6.18 -8.43
N ASP A 161 5.33 -7.26 -9.16
CA ASP A 161 4.67 -7.22 -10.45
C ASP A 161 3.50 -8.23 -10.49
N ASN A 162 2.54 -8.01 -11.37
CA ASN A 162 1.47 -8.98 -11.65
C ASN A 162 1.82 -9.91 -12.82
N LEU A 163 2.76 -9.52 -13.69
CA LEU A 163 3.21 -10.32 -14.83
C LEU A 163 4.24 -11.37 -14.42
N ILE A 164 5.08 -11.08 -13.43
CA ILE A 164 6.06 -11.99 -12.85
C ILE A 164 5.81 -12.07 -11.36
N ALA A 165 5.36 -13.24 -10.88
CA ALA A 165 4.99 -13.43 -9.49
C ALA A 165 6.17 -13.30 -8.50
N GLU A 166 7.38 -13.66 -8.95
CA GLU A 166 8.59 -13.59 -8.16
C GLU A 166 9.04 -12.13 -7.96
N ILE A 167 9.27 -11.73 -6.72
CA ILE A 167 9.83 -10.41 -6.40
C ILE A 167 11.32 -10.41 -6.75
N LYS A 168 11.74 -9.56 -7.68
CA LYS A 168 13.11 -9.48 -8.18
C LYS A 168 13.73 -8.11 -7.99
N PRO A 169 15.05 -8.03 -7.81
CA PRO A 169 15.77 -6.77 -7.92
C PRO A 169 15.55 -6.10 -9.29
N ALA A 170 15.44 -4.78 -9.33
CA ALA A 170 15.25 -4.04 -10.58
C ALA A 170 16.38 -4.29 -11.60
N THR A 171 17.58 -4.64 -11.16
CA THR A 171 18.71 -5.01 -12.03
C THR A 171 18.49 -6.32 -12.81
N GLU A 172 17.58 -7.18 -12.32
CA GLU A 172 17.18 -8.42 -12.99
C GLU A 172 15.97 -8.25 -13.90
N ARG A 173 15.26 -7.13 -13.80
CA ARG A 173 14.10 -6.77 -14.61
C ARG A 173 14.51 -5.92 -15.83
N LYS A 174 15.35 -6.51 -16.68
CA LYS A 174 15.84 -5.87 -17.92
C LYS A 174 14.75 -5.67 -18.97
N ASP A 175 13.62 -6.32 -18.78
CA ASP A 175 12.39 -6.18 -19.55
C ASP A 175 11.63 -4.87 -19.26
N LEU A 176 11.97 -4.15 -18.17
CA LEU A 176 11.30 -2.93 -17.74
C LEU A 176 12.23 -1.71 -17.83
N ILE A 177 11.78 -0.66 -18.50
CA ILE A 177 12.44 0.65 -18.49
C ILE A 177 11.62 1.64 -17.68
N PRO A 178 12.11 2.11 -16.52
CA PRO A 178 11.38 3.07 -15.70
C PRO A 178 11.31 4.44 -16.36
N VAL A 179 10.15 5.10 -16.28
CA VAL A 179 9.89 6.43 -16.83
C VAL A 179 9.70 7.44 -15.70
N TYR A 180 8.77 7.18 -14.80
CA TYR A 180 8.55 7.96 -13.58
C TYR A 180 8.01 7.07 -12.47
N SER A 181 8.09 7.56 -11.24
CA SER A 181 7.50 6.89 -10.08
C SER A 181 6.83 7.90 -9.16
N PHE A 182 5.86 7.45 -8.38
CA PHE A 182 5.12 8.30 -7.45
C PHE A 182 4.61 7.51 -6.25
N ASN A 183 4.25 8.25 -5.21
CA ASN A 183 3.50 7.78 -4.04
C ASN A 183 2.74 8.98 -3.44
N VAL A 184 2.21 8.86 -2.23
CA VAL A 184 1.50 9.99 -1.57
C VAL A 184 2.41 11.17 -1.24
N GLN A 185 3.73 10.99 -1.19
CA GLN A 185 4.71 12.03 -0.86
C GLN A 185 5.17 12.83 -2.07
N GLY A 186 5.07 12.28 -3.29
CA GLY A 186 5.55 13.00 -4.47
C GLY A 186 5.65 12.21 -5.75
N LEU A 187 6.23 12.87 -6.74
CA LEU A 187 6.50 12.39 -8.09
C LEU A 187 7.98 12.54 -8.42
N TRP A 188 8.57 11.50 -9.00
CA TRP A 188 9.98 11.44 -9.40
C TRP A 188 10.10 10.98 -10.85
N LEU A 189 10.91 11.68 -11.64
CA LEU A 189 11.32 11.20 -12.96
C LEU A 189 12.43 10.16 -12.78
N ALA A 190 12.39 9.09 -13.57
CA ALA A 190 13.43 8.08 -13.56
C ALA A 190 14.77 8.68 -14.02
N LYS A 191 15.86 8.20 -13.41
CA LYS A 191 17.22 8.40 -13.90
C LYS A 191 17.82 7.03 -14.17
N GLU A 192 18.72 6.93 -15.11
CA GLU A 192 19.38 5.68 -15.53
C GLU A 192 19.98 4.88 -14.35
N ARG A 193 20.32 5.56 -13.25
CA ARG A 193 20.79 4.93 -12.01
C ARG A 193 20.35 5.74 -10.80
N GLY A 194 19.60 5.12 -9.88
CA GLY A 194 19.27 5.69 -8.57
C GLY A 194 17.78 6.04 -8.36
N SER A 195 17.51 6.77 -7.29
CA SER A 195 16.15 7.02 -6.75
C SER A 195 15.29 8.00 -7.56
N GLY A 196 15.72 8.40 -8.75
CA GLY A 196 15.01 9.37 -9.59
C GLY A 196 15.16 10.82 -9.10
N GLN A 197 14.70 11.76 -9.94
CA GLN A 197 14.69 13.19 -9.61
C GLN A 197 13.30 13.61 -9.14
N PHE A 198 13.18 14.12 -7.93
CA PHE A 198 11.96 14.70 -7.42
C PHE A 198 11.53 15.90 -8.30
N VAL A 199 10.26 15.92 -8.73
CA VAL A 199 9.73 16.95 -9.63
C VAL A 199 8.46 17.62 -9.09
N GLY A 200 8.02 17.26 -7.88
CA GLY A 200 6.89 17.88 -7.20
C GLY A 200 5.90 16.90 -6.61
N GLY A 201 4.71 17.38 -6.27
CA GLY A 201 3.63 16.55 -5.73
C GLY A 201 3.05 15.58 -6.75
N SER A 202 2.51 14.48 -6.28
CA SER A 202 1.83 13.46 -7.09
C SER A 202 0.40 13.87 -7.50
N ASP A 203 -0.10 14.97 -6.99
CA ASP A 203 -1.36 15.63 -7.37
C ASP A 203 -1.42 16.04 -8.86
N ARG A 204 -0.27 16.07 -9.52
CA ARG A 204 -0.15 16.27 -10.98
C ARG A 204 -0.65 15.09 -11.80
N ILE A 205 -0.83 13.92 -11.19
CA ILE A 205 -1.38 12.73 -11.82
C ILE A 205 -2.89 12.72 -11.50
N GLY A 206 -3.72 13.08 -12.48
CA GLY A 206 -5.17 13.26 -12.27
C GLY A 206 -5.86 12.00 -11.76
N GLN A 207 -5.54 10.82 -12.31
CA GLN A 207 -6.10 9.53 -11.88
C GLN A 207 -5.73 9.22 -10.43
N TRP A 208 -4.48 9.52 -10.03
CA TRP A 208 -4.03 9.36 -8.64
C TRP A 208 -4.82 10.25 -7.68
N SER A 209 -4.99 11.52 -8.02
CA SER A 209 -5.78 12.46 -7.22
C SER A 209 -7.23 12.02 -7.08
N ALA A 210 -7.86 11.59 -8.17
CA ALA A 210 -9.23 11.06 -8.15
C ALA A 210 -9.35 9.77 -7.32
N LEU A 211 -8.33 8.90 -7.35
CA LEU A 211 -8.26 7.71 -6.50
C LEU A 211 -8.19 8.10 -5.02
N LEU A 212 -7.29 9.03 -4.65
CA LEU A 212 -7.13 9.48 -3.26
C LEU A 212 -8.41 10.11 -2.71
N GLU A 213 -9.16 10.86 -3.53
CA GLU A 213 -10.47 11.40 -3.16
C GLU A 213 -11.51 10.29 -2.88
N ARG A 214 -11.45 9.16 -3.59
CA ARG A 214 -12.34 8.01 -3.34
C ARG A 214 -11.94 7.23 -2.09
N LEU A 215 -10.65 7.13 -1.78
CA LEU A 215 -10.15 6.49 -0.56
C LEU A 215 -10.46 7.28 0.71
N ALA A 216 -10.70 8.61 0.60
CA ALA A 216 -11.01 9.48 1.73
C ALA A 216 -12.51 9.51 2.11
N LYS A 217 -13.38 8.81 1.37
CA LYS A 217 -14.85 8.74 1.59
C LYS A 217 -15.27 7.47 2.30
#